data_4026f5283649f887924995bbdfecc06c
#
_entry.id   4026f5283649f887924995bbdfecc06c
#
_cell.length_a   1.000
_cell.length_b   1.000
_cell.length_c   1.000
_cell.angle_alpha   90.00
_cell.angle_beta   90.00
_cell.angle_gamma   90.00
#
_symmetry.space_group_name_H-M   'P 1'
#
loop_
_entity.id
_entity.type
_entity.pdbx_description
1 polymer ?
#
loop_
_entity_poly.entity_id
_entity_poly.type
_entity_poly.pdbx_seq_one_letter_code
_entity_poly.pdbx_strand_id
1 'polypeptide(L)'
;MKILISADMEGATGVTWPHDVLPGHAQWERCRSMFTSDVQAAVLGFFDGGADEVLINEAHWTMRNLFLERLDPRAQMLTGRHKSLSMAEGVQHGDVDGIAFLGYHAGAGMPGVLAHTYLANSLTGVWLDGVRASEGLLNAHVVAEYGVPVVLVTGDDVACEDSKAYAPEAERVAVKDHVSRYAAVCRTPERTAADIRTAARDATRLAVRHEPVQAGPHTVDLEFDAAHLAAAVTVVPGVALTGDLRASYTSETMYEAIRTFKAVTTVAQNAVEETYG
;
A
#
# COMPACT_ATOMS: atom_id res chain seq x y z
N MET A 1 18.28 11.01 9.97
CA MET A 1 17.57 9.97 9.19
C MET A 1 16.08 10.16 9.38
N LYS A 2 15.35 10.30 8.29
CA LYS A 2 13.88 10.43 8.27
C LYS A 2 13.24 9.22 7.60
N ILE A 3 12.33 8.56 8.28
CA ILE A 3 11.59 7.41 7.78
C ILE A 3 10.15 7.80 7.48
N LEU A 4 9.67 7.42 6.30
CA LEU A 4 8.26 7.47 5.93
C LEU A 4 7.63 6.09 6.16
N ILE A 5 6.50 6.03 6.83
CA ILE A 5 5.68 4.82 6.95
C ILE A 5 4.44 5.00 6.09
N SER A 6 4.25 4.16 5.09
CA SER A 6 2.99 4.02 4.39
C SER A 6 2.19 2.92 5.07
N ALA A 7 1.08 3.29 5.70
CA ALA A 7 0.32 2.40 6.57
C ALA A 7 -1.02 2.01 5.94
N ASP A 8 -1.13 0.75 5.52
CA ASP A 8 -2.31 0.12 4.94
C ASP A 8 -2.92 -0.88 5.92
N MET A 9 -4.17 -1.29 5.73
CA MET A 9 -4.88 -1.99 6.79
C MET A 9 -5.13 -3.48 6.51
N GLU A 10 -5.26 -3.89 5.27
CA GLU A 10 -5.62 -5.28 4.92
C GLU A 10 -4.58 -6.29 5.36
N GLY A 11 -3.31 -5.93 5.26
CA GLY A 11 -2.20 -6.76 5.71
C GLY A 11 -1.91 -6.67 7.21
N ALA A 12 -2.64 -5.87 7.99
CA ALA A 12 -2.41 -5.71 9.42
C ALA A 12 -2.75 -6.96 10.23
N THR A 13 -2.22 -7.03 11.45
CA THR A 13 -2.46 -8.11 12.40
C THR A 13 -3.96 -8.33 12.66
N GLY A 14 -4.40 -9.59 12.49
CA GLY A 14 -5.76 -10.04 12.80
C GLY A 14 -6.83 -9.62 11.81
N VAL A 15 -6.49 -8.93 10.74
CA VAL A 15 -7.39 -8.54 9.65
C VAL A 15 -7.54 -9.70 8.66
N THR A 16 -8.79 -10.14 8.40
CA THR A 16 -9.07 -11.26 7.48
C THR A 16 -10.36 -11.10 6.69
N TRP A 17 -11.21 -10.13 7.07
CA TRP A 17 -12.55 -10.00 6.53
C TRP A 17 -12.85 -8.56 6.07
N PRO A 18 -13.67 -8.33 5.03
CA PRO A 18 -13.95 -6.98 4.55
C PRO A 18 -14.41 -5.99 5.63
N HIS A 19 -15.25 -6.42 6.57
CA HIS A 19 -15.71 -5.54 7.65
C HIS A 19 -14.60 -5.18 8.67
N ASP A 20 -13.49 -5.89 8.66
CA ASP A 20 -12.32 -5.56 9.48
C ASP A 20 -11.65 -4.25 9.04
N VAL A 21 -11.86 -3.86 7.76
CA VAL A 21 -11.20 -2.71 7.13
C VAL A 21 -12.18 -1.61 6.70
N LEU A 22 -13.50 -1.85 6.80
CA LEU A 22 -14.55 -0.91 6.40
C LEU A 22 -14.96 0.02 7.55
N PRO A 23 -14.68 1.34 7.49
CA PRO A 23 -15.07 2.29 8.53
C PRO A 23 -16.57 2.25 8.87
N GLY A 24 -16.87 2.31 10.17
CA GLY A 24 -18.24 2.25 10.69
C GLY A 24 -18.69 0.86 11.14
N HIS A 25 -17.91 -0.19 10.88
CA HIS A 25 -18.20 -1.53 11.39
C HIS A 25 -17.51 -1.78 12.74
N ALA A 26 -18.16 -2.55 13.62
CA ALA A 26 -17.60 -2.90 14.93
C ALA A 26 -16.28 -3.70 14.81
N GLN A 27 -16.17 -4.52 13.76
CA GLN A 27 -14.95 -5.25 13.42
C GLN A 27 -13.80 -4.28 13.07
N TRP A 28 -14.07 -3.25 12.27
CA TRP A 28 -13.10 -2.21 11.94
C TRP A 28 -12.61 -1.48 13.21
N GLU A 29 -13.50 -1.10 14.13
CA GLU A 29 -13.10 -0.49 15.41
C GLU A 29 -12.15 -1.38 16.21
N ARG A 30 -12.38 -2.69 16.21
CA ARG A 30 -11.47 -3.64 16.83
C ARG A 30 -10.13 -3.72 16.09
N CYS A 31 -10.17 -3.86 14.77
CA CYS A 31 -8.98 -4.12 13.94
C CYS A 31 -8.09 -2.87 13.81
N ARG A 32 -8.64 -1.66 13.79
CA ARG A 32 -7.84 -0.43 13.80
C ARG A 32 -6.97 -0.29 15.06
N SER A 33 -7.39 -0.90 16.19
CA SER A 33 -6.56 -0.95 17.41
C SER A 33 -5.31 -1.80 17.22
N MET A 34 -5.45 -2.96 16.55
CA MET A 34 -4.30 -3.83 16.21
C MET A 34 -3.42 -3.19 15.14
N PHE A 35 -4.02 -2.59 14.12
CA PHE A 35 -3.32 -1.83 13.10
C PHE A 35 -2.49 -0.68 13.71
N THR A 36 -3.08 0.08 14.64
CA THR A 36 -2.35 1.13 15.36
C THR A 36 -1.19 0.55 16.17
N SER A 37 -1.36 -0.64 16.77
CA SER A 37 -0.28 -1.33 17.49
C SER A 37 0.87 -1.73 16.57
N ASP A 38 0.57 -2.23 15.37
CA ASP A 38 1.58 -2.59 14.36
C ASP A 38 2.39 -1.35 13.93
N VAL A 39 1.69 -0.24 13.64
CA VAL A 39 2.33 1.03 13.26
C VAL A 39 3.16 1.60 14.41
N GLN A 40 2.64 1.59 15.64
CA GLN A 40 3.36 2.04 16.82
C GLN A 40 4.64 1.21 17.07
N ALA A 41 4.56 -0.10 16.86
CA ALA A 41 5.72 -0.98 16.99
C ALA A 41 6.82 -0.62 15.98
N ALA A 42 6.45 -0.34 14.73
CA ALA A 42 7.39 0.13 13.72
C ALA A 42 7.99 1.50 14.06
N VAL A 43 7.17 2.45 14.51
CA VAL A 43 7.64 3.78 14.95
C VAL A 43 8.70 3.66 16.05
N LEU A 44 8.41 2.86 17.07
CA LEU A 44 9.37 2.62 18.16
C LEU A 44 10.63 1.93 17.65
N GLY A 45 10.50 0.93 16.78
CA GLY A 45 11.64 0.23 16.17
C GLY A 45 12.54 1.17 15.38
N PHE A 46 11.99 2.06 14.55
CA PHE A 46 12.77 3.04 13.81
C PHE A 46 13.51 4.02 14.71
N PHE A 47 12.87 4.51 15.78
CA PHE A 47 13.57 5.34 16.77
C PHE A 47 14.65 4.57 17.53
N ASP A 48 14.40 3.30 17.89
CA ASP A 48 15.41 2.43 18.50
C ASP A 48 16.61 2.19 17.56
N GLY A 49 16.38 2.22 16.25
CA GLY A 49 17.41 2.09 15.21
C GLY A 49 18.12 3.40 14.86
N GLY A 50 17.75 4.53 15.49
CA GLY A 50 18.42 5.82 15.33
C GLY A 50 17.79 6.77 14.31
N ALA A 51 16.53 6.55 13.93
CA ALA A 51 15.79 7.54 13.15
C ALA A 51 15.59 8.82 13.97
N ASP A 52 15.79 9.99 13.35
CA ASP A 52 15.55 11.30 13.95
C ASP A 52 14.08 11.71 13.81
N GLU A 53 13.46 11.34 12.68
CA GLU A 53 12.08 11.66 12.32
C GLU A 53 11.37 10.43 11.76
N VAL A 54 10.10 10.27 12.16
CA VAL A 54 9.19 9.29 11.58
C VAL A 54 7.91 9.98 11.17
N LEU A 55 7.62 9.97 9.86
CA LEU A 55 6.35 10.44 9.29
C LEU A 55 5.49 9.25 8.91
N ILE A 56 4.28 9.18 9.42
CA ILE A 56 3.31 8.16 9.07
C ILE A 56 2.36 8.75 8.02
N ASN A 57 2.26 8.13 6.86
CA ASN A 57 1.25 8.41 5.87
C ASN A 57 0.18 7.32 5.94
N GLU A 58 -1.03 7.65 6.41
CA GLU A 58 -2.16 6.73 6.33
C GLU A 58 -2.52 6.45 4.87
N ALA A 59 -2.61 5.18 4.50
CA ALA A 59 -2.74 4.74 3.11
C ALA A 59 -4.08 4.05 2.79
N HIS A 60 -4.79 3.52 3.81
CA HIS A 60 -5.99 2.73 3.62
C HIS A 60 -7.26 3.57 3.47
N TRP A 61 -8.02 3.33 2.40
CA TRP A 61 -9.38 3.86 2.12
C TRP A 61 -9.55 5.35 2.42
N THR A 62 -10.19 5.68 3.60
CA THR A 62 -10.42 7.07 4.01
C THR A 62 -9.15 7.75 4.49
N MET A 63 -8.07 6.99 4.71
CA MET A 63 -6.81 7.47 5.28
C MET A 63 -7.00 8.13 6.65
N ARG A 64 -7.88 7.55 7.48
CA ARG A 64 -8.28 8.04 8.82
C ARG A 64 -8.56 6.89 9.78
N ASN A 65 -7.67 5.89 9.82
CA ASN A 65 -7.91 4.64 10.54
C ASN A 65 -7.14 4.55 11.86
N LEU A 66 -5.95 5.16 11.93
CA LEU A 66 -5.08 5.10 13.09
C LEU A 66 -5.61 5.95 14.26
N PHE A 67 -5.27 5.56 15.48
CA PHE A 67 -5.46 6.35 16.70
C PHE A 67 -4.22 7.21 16.93
N LEU A 68 -4.27 8.49 16.54
CA LEU A 68 -3.17 9.43 16.69
C LEU A 68 -2.66 9.52 18.14
N GLU A 69 -3.57 9.50 19.10
CA GLU A 69 -3.29 9.60 20.54
C GLU A 69 -2.57 8.38 21.14
N ARG A 70 -2.41 7.30 20.36
CA ARG A 70 -1.69 6.08 20.77
C ARG A 70 -0.31 5.96 20.16
N LEU A 71 0.07 6.91 19.31
CA LEU A 71 1.39 6.92 18.66
C LEU A 71 2.42 7.63 19.53
N ASP A 72 3.69 7.27 19.35
CA ASP A 72 4.81 7.94 20.03
C ASP A 72 4.78 9.44 19.71
N PRO A 73 4.91 10.33 20.72
CA PRO A 73 4.79 11.77 20.54
C PRO A 73 5.87 12.40 19.64
N ARG A 74 6.92 11.67 19.32
CA ARG A 74 7.96 12.10 18.38
C ARG A 74 7.55 11.91 16.91
N ALA A 75 6.61 11.00 16.64
CA ALA A 75 6.13 10.74 15.28
C ALA A 75 5.16 11.81 14.82
N GLN A 76 5.12 12.02 13.51
CA GLN A 76 4.13 12.87 12.86
C GLN A 76 3.23 11.98 11.97
N MET A 77 1.98 12.38 11.79
CA MET A 77 1.03 11.61 10.97
C MET A 77 0.34 12.50 9.93
N LEU A 78 0.43 12.08 8.68
CA LEU A 78 -0.29 12.64 7.55
C LEU A 78 -1.56 11.80 7.36
N THR A 79 -2.69 12.33 7.80
CA THR A 79 -4.00 11.67 7.80
C THR A 79 -4.99 12.36 6.87
N GLY A 80 -5.97 11.62 6.39
CA GLY A 80 -7.02 12.11 5.49
C GLY A 80 -6.62 12.10 4.02
N ARG A 81 -7.55 12.45 3.16
CA ARG A 81 -7.38 12.57 1.70
C ARG A 81 -8.02 13.90 1.21
N HIS A 82 -7.63 14.45 0.05
CA HIS A 82 -6.92 13.78 -1.04
C HIS A 82 -5.43 14.12 -1.00
N LYS A 83 -4.60 13.12 -1.27
CA LYS A 83 -3.14 13.21 -1.36
C LYS A 83 -2.72 12.96 -2.80
N SER A 84 -1.76 13.72 -3.34
CA SER A 84 -1.37 13.62 -4.76
C SER A 84 -0.71 12.30 -5.10
N LEU A 85 0.15 11.79 -4.21
CA LEU A 85 0.81 10.49 -4.36
C LEU A 85 0.16 9.36 -3.55
N SER A 86 -1.05 9.59 -2.99
CA SER A 86 -1.83 8.57 -2.28
C SER A 86 -1.02 7.86 -1.19
N MET A 87 -0.72 6.57 -1.37
CA MET A 87 0.00 5.73 -0.42
C MET A 87 1.48 6.11 -0.27
N ALA A 88 2.09 6.77 -1.27
CA ALA A 88 3.46 7.26 -1.22
C ALA A 88 3.58 8.75 -0.84
N GLU A 89 2.48 9.39 -0.40
CA GLU A 89 2.49 10.81 -0.04
C GLU A 89 3.51 11.09 1.07
N GLY A 90 4.27 12.16 0.88
CA GLY A 90 5.36 12.55 1.78
C GLY A 90 6.75 12.33 1.17
N VAL A 91 6.90 11.40 0.22
CA VAL A 91 8.19 11.11 -0.41
C VAL A 91 8.73 12.30 -1.21
N GLN A 92 7.84 13.10 -1.80
CA GLN A 92 8.18 14.24 -2.64
C GLN A 92 8.81 15.42 -1.88
N HIS A 93 8.82 15.40 -0.55
CA HIS A 93 9.45 16.47 0.25
C HIS A 93 10.99 16.45 0.16
N GLY A 94 11.56 15.36 -0.35
CA GLY A 94 12.99 15.29 -0.68
C GLY A 94 13.92 15.04 0.51
N ASP A 95 13.39 14.80 1.70
CA ASP A 95 14.13 14.59 2.96
C ASP A 95 13.94 13.19 3.56
N VAL A 96 13.21 12.30 2.87
CA VAL A 96 12.97 10.91 3.30
C VAL A 96 14.15 10.02 2.90
N ASP A 97 14.72 9.27 3.85
CA ASP A 97 15.85 8.38 3.65
C ASP A 97 15.43 6.92 3.37
N GLY A 98 14.25 6.51 3.82
CA GLY A 98 13.68 5.19 3.59
C GLY A 98 12.18 5.15 3.84
N ILE A 99 11.48 4.21 3.19
CA ILE A 99 10.04 4.01 3.38
C ILE A 99 9.75 2.59 3.85
N ALA A 100 8.80 2.46 4.79
CA ALA A 100 8.23 1.20 5.23
C ALA A 100 6.79 1.05 4.69
N PHE A 101 6.47 -0.12 4.14
CA PHE A 101 5.13 -0.52 3.73
C PHE A 101 4.53 -1.40 4.82
N LEU A 102 3.67 -0.85 5.67
CA LEU A 102 3.06 -1.58 6.78
C LEU A 102 1.63 -1.99 6.45
N GLY A 103 1.31 -3.25 6.70
CA GLY A 103 -0.03 -3.79 6.48
C GLY A 103 -0.40 -3.91 5.00
N TYR A 104 0.57 -4.02 4.11
CA TYR A 104 0.36 -4.24 2.68
C TYR A 104 -0.15 -5.65 2.40
N HIS A 105 -0.75 -5.84 1.25
CA HIS A 105 -1.41 -7.07 0.82
C HIS A 105 -1.08 -7.40 -0.65
N ALA A 106 -1.41 -8.62 -1.07
CA ALA A 106 -1.22 -9.07 -2.44
C ALA A 106 -2.16 -8.32 -3.43
N GLY A 107 -1.74 -8.21 -4.66
CA GLY A 107 -2.45 -7.48 -5.71
C GLY A 107 -3.69 -8.19 -6.24
N ALA A 108 -4.47 -7.47 -7.05
CA ALA A 108 -5.65 -8.00 -7.74
C ALA A 108 -5.32 -9.25 -8.56
N GLY A 109 -6.12 -10.31 -8.39
CA GLY A 109 -5.94 -11.58 -9.08
C GLY A 109 -4.79 -12.44 -8.56
N MET A 110 -4.13 -12.04 -7.47
CA MET A 110 -3.12 -12.85 -6.78
C MET A 110 -3.76 -13.62 -5.60
N PRO A 111 -3.16 -14.73 -5.13
CA PRO A 111 -3.50 -15.28 -3.83
C PRO A 111 -3.13 -14.26 -2.72
N GLY A 112 -3.74 -14.36 -1.57
CA GLY A 112 -3.49 -13.49 -0.42
C GLY A 112 -4.76 -13.10 0.31
N VAL A 113 -4.60 -12.69 1.57
CA VAL A 113 -5.73 -12.24 2.39
C VAL A 113 -6.21 -10.87 1.88
N LEU A 114 -7.51 -10.76 1.56
CA LEU A 114 -8.13 -9.57 1.01
C LEU A 114 -7.43 -9.01 -0.26
N ALA A 115 -6.73 -9.87 -1.02
CA ALA A 115 -5.94 -9.46 -2.18
C ALA A 115 -6.75 -8.64 -3.18
N HIS A 116 -6.30 -7.43 -3.50
CA HIS A 116 -6.91 -6.51 -4.45
C HIS A 116 -5.89 -5.42 -4.86
N THR A 117 -6.28 -4.46 -5.69
CA THR A 117 -5.47 -3.27 -5.99
C THR A 117 -6.42 -2.08 -6.09
N TYR A 118 -6.44 -1.21 -5.09
CA TYR A 118 -7.28 0.00 -4.92
C TYR A 118 -8.79 -0.25 -4.94
N LEU A 119 -9.32 -0.93 -5.95
CA LEU A 119 -10.76 -1.22 -6.07
C LEU A 119 -11.00 -2.71 -5.80
N ALA A 120 -11.50 -3.03 -4.64
CA ALA A 120 -11.72 -4.37 -4.12
C ALA A 120 -11.94 -5.46 -5.21
N ASN A 121 -13.19 -5.69 -5.65
CA ASN A 121 -13.48 -6.72 -6.65
C ASN A 121 -13.54 -6.20 -8.09
N SER A 122 -13.67 -4.89 -8.27
CA SER A 122 -13.90 -4.28 -9.60
C SER A 122 -12.66 -4.27 -10.49
N LEU A 123 -11.45 -4.35 -9.91
CA LEU A 123 -10.21 -4.63 -10.64
C LEU A 123 -9.81 -6.10 -10.43
N THR A 124 -9.72 -6.84 -11.53
CA THR A 124 -9.29 -8.25 -11.55
C THR A 124 -7.80 -8.39 -11.83
N GLY A 125 -7.17 -7.37 -12.35
CA GLY A 125 -5.73 -7.32 -12.57
C GLY A 125 -5.22 -5.92 -12.88
N VAL A 126 -4.00 -5.66 -12.44
CA VAL A 126 -3.21 -4.45 -12.77
C VAL A 126 -1.83 -4.91 -13.19
N TRP A 127 -1.27 -4.28 -14.21
CA TRP A 127 0.10 -4.53 -14.66
C TRP A 127 0.81 -3.19 -14.83
N LEU A 128 2.06 -3.16 -14.43
CA LEU A 128 3.02 -2.09 -14.71
C LEU A 128 4.09 -2.66 -15.64
N ASP A 129 4.23 -2.08 -16.83
CA ASP A 129 5.19 -2.52 -17.84
C ASP A 129 5.14 -4.03 -18.13
N GLY A 130 3.92 -4.59 -18.14
CA GLY A 130 3.65 -6.00 -18.37
C GLY A 130 3.84 -6.91 -17.16
N VAL A 131 4.31 -6.40 -16.02
CA VAL A 131 4.45 -7.13 -14.75
C VAL A 131 3.18 -6.93 -13.91
N ARG A 132 2.57 -8.03 -13.42
CA ARG A 132 1.39 -7.92 -12.53
C ARG A 132 1.77 -7.13 -11.28
N ALA A 133 0.97 -6.12 -10.97
CA ALA A 133 1.28 -5.15 -9.94
C ALA A 133 0.35 -5.24 -8.73
N SER A 134 0.94 -5.40 -7.56
CA SER A 134 0.34 -5.04 -6.27
C SER A 134 0.47 -3.53 -6.03
N GLU A 135 -0.21 -3.01 -5.01
CA GLU A 135 -0.01 -1.65 -4.52
C GLU A 135 1.43 -1.43 -4.06
N GLY A 136 2.04 -2.47 -3.46
CA GLY A 136 3.45 -2.45 -3.07
C GLY A 136 4.38 -2.21 -4.25
N LEU A 137 4.18 -2.94 -5.36
CA LEU A 137 4.99 -2.77 -6.57
C LEU A 137 4.80 -1.38 -7.17
N LEU A 138 3.56 -0.90 -7.32
CA LEU A 138 3.27 0.44 -7.85
C LEU A 138 3.96 1.53 -7.01
N ASN A 139 3.80 1.47 -5.69
CA ASN A 139 4.37 2.46 -4.78
C ASN A 139 5.90 2.37 -4.70
N ALA A 140 6.48 1.16 -4.79
CA ALA A 140 7.94 1.00 -4.85
C ALA A 140 8.55 1.71 -6.06
N HIS A 141 7.91 1.61 -7.22
CA HIS A 141 8.33 2.35 -8.42
C HIS A 141 8.17 3.87 -8.25
N VAL A 142 7.09 4.34 -7.60
CA VAL A 142 6.92 5.76 -7.28
C VAL A 142 8.07 6.25 -6.40
N VAL A 143 8.38 5.56 -5.30
CA VAL A 143 9.40 6.05 -4.36
C VAL A 143 10.82 5.93 -4.93
N ALA A 144 11.06 5.00 -5.85
CA ALA A 144 12.33 4.87 -6.55
C ALA A 144 12.67 6.10 -7.42
N GLU A 145 11.65 6.79 -8.00
CA GLU A 145 11.85 8.06 -8.71
C GLU A 145 12.38 9.18 -7.80
N TYR A 146 12.22 9.03 -6.48
CA TYR A 146 12.75 9.96 -5.48
C TYR A 146 14.05 9.45 -4.83
N GLY A 147 14.55 8.29 -5.26
CA GLY A 147 15.75 7.67 -4.71
C GLY A 147 15.54 7.12 -3.29
N VAL A 148 14.30 6.83 -2.91
CA VAL A 148 13.95 6.34 -1.56
C VAL A 148 13.77 4.82 -1.59
N PRO A 149 14.60 4.04 -0.87
CA PRO A 149 14.44 2.59 -0.79
C PRO A 149 13.26 2.19 0.09
N VAL A 150 12.59 1.08 -0.26
CA VAL A 150 11.67 0.38 0.65
C VAL A 150 12.53 -0.45 1.61
N VAL A 151 12.41 -0.17 2.91
CA VAL A 151 13.29 -0.76 3.93
C VAL A 151 12.61 -1.83 4.78
N LEU A 152 11.27 -1.81 4.87
CA LEU A 152 10.47 -2.77 5.62
C LEU A 152 9.14 -3.01 4.91
N VAL A 153 8.68 -4.26 4.88
CA VAL A 153 7.34 -4.64 4.42
C VAL A 153 6.69 -5.54 5.46
N THR A 154 5.45 -5.23 5.85
CA THR A 154 4.62 -6.12 6.67
C THR A 154 3.31 -6.44 5.97
N GLY A 155 2.79 -7.65 6.14
CA GLY A 155 1.56 -8.12 5.53
C GLY A 155 1.30 -9.58 5.86
N ASP A 156 0.56 -10.28 5.00
CA ASP A 156 0.55 -11.74 5.03
C ASP A 156 1.84 -12.31 4.38
N ASP A 157 2.00 -13.63 4.44
CA ASP A 157 3.15 -14.33 3.84
C ASP A 157 3.24 -14.11 2.32
N VAL A 158 2.10 -13.99 1.63
CA VAL A 158 2.05 -13.75 0.17
C VAL A 158 2.52 -12.34 -0.17
N ALA A 159 2.07 -11.32 0.57
CA ALA A 159 2.54 -9.94 0.39
C ALA A 159 4.03 -9.81 0.66
N CYS A 160 4.53 -10.50 1.69
CA CYS A 160 5.96 -10.55 1.99
C CYS A 160 6.76 -11.24 0.87
N GLU A 161 6.22 -12.28 0.25
CA GLU A 161 6.87 -12.94 -0.89
C GLU A 161 6.87 -12.05 -2.13
N ASP A 162 5.72 -11.42 -2.47
CA ASP A 162 5.58 -10.47 -3.58
C ASP A 162 6.60 -9.32 -3.47
N SER A 163 6.83 -8.84 -2.25
CA SER A 163 7.76 -7.75 -2.01
C SER A 163 9.21 -8.03 -2.39
N LYS A 164 9.62 -9.29 -2.53
CA LYS A 164 10.97 -9.66 -2.96
C LYS A 164 11.27 -9.18 -4.38
N ALA A 165 10.24 -9.04 -5.22
CA ALA A 165 10.39 -8.59 -6.59
C ALA A 165 10.73 -7.09 -6.70
N TYR A 166 10.22 -6.27 -5.77
CA TYR A 166 10.37 -4.81 -5.83
C TYR A 166 11.20 -4.20 -4.69
N ALA A 167 11.44 -4.96 -3.63
CA ALA A 167 12.25 -4.53 -2.47
C ALA A 167 13.06 -5.73 -1.93
N PRO A 168 14.04 -6.28 -2.71
CA PRO A 168 14.75 -7.51 -2.36
C PRO A 168 15.48 -7.41 -1.03
N GLU A 169 16.01 -6.26 -0.67
CA GLU A 169 16.80 -6.03 0.55
C GLU A 169 15.94 -5.70 1.78
N ALA A 170 14.66 -5.34 1.60
CA ALA A 170 13.81 -4.93 2.72
C ALA A 170 13.67 -6.02 3.78
N GLU A 171 13.60 -5.60 5.06
CA GLU A 171 13.13 -6.48 6.12
C GLU A 171 11.66 -6.85 5.90
N ARG A 172 11.25 -8.05 6.32
CA ARG A 172 9.88 -8.55 6.11
C ARG A 172 9.34 -9.16 7.37
N VAL A 173 8.07 -8.84 7.69
CA VAL A 173 7.35 -9.45 8.80
C VAL A 173 5.98 -9.92 8.32
N ALA A 174 5.83 -11.23 8.15
CA ALA A 174 4.51 -11.82 7.95
C ALA A 174 3.78 -11.88 9.29
N VAL A 175 2.71 -11.10 9.44
CA VAL A 175 1.90 -11.06 10.67
C VAL A 175 0.83 -12.14 10.70
N LYS A 176 0.58 -12.77 9.55
CA LYS A 176 -0.35 -13.88 9.35
C LYS A 176 0.06 -14.70 8.14
N ASP A 177 -0.34 -15.97 8.12
CA ASP A 177 -0.11 -16.87 6.99
C ASP A 177 -1.44 -17.11 6.27
N HIS A 178 -1.47 -16.86 4.96
CA HIS A 178 -2.64 -16.97 4.10
C HIS A 178 -3.17 -18.42 4.06
N VAL A 179 -4.46 -18.60 4.21
CA VAL A 179 -5.19 -19.87 4.00
C VAL A 179 -6.15 -19.74 2.83
N SER A 180 -6.86 -18.61 2.76
CA SER A 180 -7.72 -18.22 1.65
C SER A 180 -7.89 -16.71 1.66
N ARG A 181 -8.59 -16.16 0.65
CA ARG A 181 -8.87 -14.70 0.58
C ARG A 181 -9.45 -14.12 1.88
N TYR A 182 -10.16 -14.93 2.68
CA TYR A 182 -10.87 -14.49 3.88
C TYR A 182 -10.51 -15.30 5.13
N ALA A 183 -9.40 -16.03 5.09
CA ALA A 183 -8.92 -16.81 6.22
C ALA A 183 -7.41 -16.82 6.31
N ALA A 184 -6.87 -16.72 7.52
CA ALA A 184 -5.43 -16.77 7.80
C ALA A 184 -5.15 -17.41 9.16
N VAL A 185 -3.94 -17.92 9.31
CA VAL A 185 -3.37 -18.25 10.63
C VAL A 185 -2.69 -16.97 11.15
N CYS A 186 -3.39 -16.24 12.02
CA CYS A 186 -2.90 -14.98 12.57
C CYS A 186 -1.98 -15.20 13.78
N ARG A 187 -0.89 -14.44 13.84
CA ARG A 187 -0.08 -14.30 15.06
C ARG A 187 -0.79 -13.33 16.01
N THR A 188 -0.51 -13.47 17.32
CA THR A 188 -1.09 -12.55 18.31
C THR A 188 -0.53 -11.14 18.18
N PRO A 189 -1.30 -10.07 18.49
CA PRO A 189 -0.82 -8.69 18.38
C PRO A 189 0.47 -8.40 19.17
N GLU A 190 0.63 -9.04 20.33
CA GLU A 190 1.84 -8.89 21.14
C GLU A 190 3.08 -9.45 20.44
N ARG A 191 2.93 -10.61 19.78
CA ARG A 191 4.00 -11.25 19.02
C ARG A 191 4.36 -10.41 17.79
N THR A 192 3.37 -9.99 17.01
CA THR A 192 3.61 -9.20 15.79
C THR A 192 4.22 -7.84 16.11
N ALA A 193 3.79 -7.17 17.18
CA ALA A 193 4.40 -5.93 17.63
C ALA A 193 5.88 -6.09 17.96
N ALA A 194 6.27 -7.19 18.65
CA ALA A 194 7.67 -7.45 18.96
C ALA A 194 8.50 -7.71 17.69
N ASP A 195 7.97 -8.52 16.75
CA ASP A 195 8.63 -8.85 15.49
C ASP A 195 8.78 -7.60 14.61
N ILE A 196 7.72 -6.78 14.46
CA ILE A 196 7.74 -5.54 13.68
C ILE A 196 8.73 -4.55 14.28
N ARG A 197 8.74 -4.34 15.60
CA ARG A 197 9.68 -3.42 16.25
C ARG A 197 11.13 -3.82 16.00
N THR A 198 11.41 -5.13 16.08
CA THR A 198 12.75 -5.65 15.81
C THR A 198 13.16 -5.42 14.36
N ALA A 199 12.29 -5.78 13.40
CA ALA A 199 12.55 -5.61 11.98
C ALA A 199 12.71 -4.12 11.60
N ALA A 200 11.87 -3.23 12.15
CA ALA A 200 11.95 -1.79 11.91
C ALA A 200 13.29 -1.20 12.43
N ARG A 201 13.75 -1.63 13.62
CA ARG A 201 15.08 -1.24 14.13
C ARG A 201 16.19 -1.69 13.17
N ASP A 202 16.15 -2.92 12.72
CA ASP A 202 17.18 -3.50 11.88
C ASP A 202 17.13 -2.92 10.44
N ALA A 203 15.94 -2.50 9.98
CA ALA A 203 15.72 -1.87 8.68
C ALA A 203 16.35 -0.48 8.54
N THR A 204 16.67 0.21 9.65
CA THR A 204 17.30 1.55 9.58
C THR A 204 18.63 1.55 8.84
N ARG A 205 19.38 0.44 8.86
CA ARG A 205 20.62 0.29 8.11
C ARG A 205 20.44 0.37 6.59
N LEU A 206 19.23 0.13 6.10
CA LEU A 206 18.86 0.16 4.68
C LEU A 206 18.37 1.55 4.24
N ALA A 207 18.11 2.46 5.18
CA ALA A 207 17.61 3.80 4.91
C ALA A 207 18.73 4.70 4.39
N VAL A 208 19.21 4.39 3.21
CA VAL A 208 20.25 5.13 2.49
C VAL A 208 19.71 5.47 1.11
N ARG A 209 19.53 6.77 0.86
CA ARG A 209 19.01 7.24 -0.42
C ARG A 209 19.89 6.80 -1.57
N HIS A 210 19.27 6.42 -2.66
CA HIS A 210 19.91 6.10 -3.93
C HIS A 210 19.77 7.27 -4.91
N GLU A 211 20.48 7.20 -6.02
CA GLU A 211 20.18 8.07 -7.16
C GLU A 211 18.74 7.80 -7.62
N PRO A 212 17.96 8.86 -7.90
CA PRO A 212 16.59 8.72 -8.41
C PRO A 212 16.54 7.90 -9.69
N VAL A 213 15.67 6.92 -9.74
CA VAL A 213 15.48 6.07 -10.92
C VAL A 213 14.49 6.76 -11.86
N GLN A 214 14.99 7.37 -12.92
CA GLN A 214 14.15 7.89 -14.02
C GLN A 214 14.02 6.81 -15.09
N ALA A 215 13.09 5.89 -14.89
CA ALA A 215 12.76 4.85 -15.85
C ALA A 215 11.37 5.13 -16.42
N GLY A 216 11.29 5.69 -17.58
CA GLY A 216 10.03 5.91 -18.28
C GLY A 216 10.21 5.79 -19.77
N PRO A 217 9.14 5.74 -20.56
CA PRO A 217 7.71 5.78 -20.15
C PRO A 217 7.23 4.47 -19.52
N HIS A 218 6.20 4.58 -18.66
CA HIS A 218 5.56 3.46 -17.99
C HIS A 218 4.17 3.20 -18.55
N THR A 219 3.85 1.94 -18.84
CA THR A 219 2.52 1.51 -19.27
C THR A 219 1.80 0.82 -18.12
N VAL A 220 0.59 1.31 -17.82
CA VAL A 220 -0.30 0.69 -16.83
C VAL A 220 -1.49 0.08 -17.55
N ASP A 221 -1.66 -1.23 -17.42
CA ASP A 221 -2.80 -1.98 -17.91
C ASP A 221 -3.71 -2.35 -16.74
N LEU A 222 -5.03 -2.20 -16.95
CA LEU A 222 -6.05 -2.53 -15.98
C LEU A 222 -7.07 -3.49 -16.58
N GLU A 223 -7.47 -4.48 -15.79
CA GLU A 223 -8.56 -5.39 -16.14
C GLU A 223 -9.67 -5.25 -15.11
N PHE A 224 -10.88 -5.03 -15.59
CA PHE A 224 -12.08 -4.84 -14.78
C PHE A 224 -12.96 -6.10 -14.82
N ASP A 225 -13.83 -6.24 -13.83
CA ASP A 225 -14.83 -7.31 -13.77
C ASP A 225 -16.01 -7.08 -14.74
N ALA A 226 -16.20 -5.83 -15.21
CA ALA A 226 -17.31 -5.47 -16.10
C ALA A 226 -16.88 -4.48 -17.20
N ALA A 227 -17.43 -4.69 -18.42
CA ALA A 227 -17.10 -3.89 -19.59
C ALA A 227 -17.47 -2.40 -19.46
N HIS A 228 -18.54 -2.08 -18.74
CA HIS A 228 -18.94 -0.70 -18.53
C HIS A 228 -17.92 0.09 -17.69
N LEU A 229 -17.20 -0.57 -16.75
CA LEU A 229 -16.13 0.06 -15.97
C LEU A 229 -14.93 0.37 -16.87
N ALA A 230 -14.52 -0.60 -17.72
CA ALA A 230 -13.45 -0.35 -18.70
C ALA A 230 -13.81 0.78 -19.67
N ALA A 231 -15.06 0.87 -20.10
CA ALA A 231 -15.53 1.96 -20.95
C ALA A 231 -15.57 3.30 -20.22
N ALA A 232 -16.06 3.33 -18.97
CA ALA A 232 -16.19 4.55 -18.18
C ALA A 232 -14.85 5.27 -17.97
N VAL A 233 -13.76 4.53 -17.73
CA VAL A 233 -12.46 5.13 -17.45
C VAL A 233 -11.80 5.80 -18.65
N THR A 234 -12.32 5.60 -19.87
CA THR A 234 -11.79 6.25 -21.07
C THR A 234 -12.06 7.76 -21.10
N VAL A 235 -12.87 8.30 -20.20
CA VAL A 235 -13.04 9.76 -20.04
C VAL A 235 -11.80 10.42 -19.43
N VAL A 236 -10.88 9.62 -18.84
CA VAL A 236 -9.59 10.13 -18.37
C VAL A 236 -8.67 10.31 -19.59
N PRO A 237 -8.13 11.51 -19.83
CA PRO A 237 -7.25 11.74 -20.97
C PRO A 237 -6.07 10.77 -21.02
N GLY A 238 -5.81 10.19 -22.19
CA GLY A 238 -4.73 9.22 -22.42
C GLY A 238 -5.08 7.78 -22.09
N VAL A 239 -6.25 7.51 -21.50
CA VAL A 239 -6.73 6.14 -21.23
C VAL A 239 -7.52 5.62 -22.44
N ALA A 240 -7.17 4.43 -22.92
CA ALA A 240 -7.80 3.78 -24.06
C ALA A 240 -8.19 2.33 -23.74
N LEU A 241 -9.27 1.85 -24.37
CA LEU A 241 -9.62 0.43 -24.33
C LEU A 241 -8.58 -0.39 -25.09
N THR A 242 -8.14 -1.50 -24.50
CA THR A 242 -7.29 -2.52 -25.12
C THR A 242 -7.99 -3.89 -25.22
N GLY A 243 -9.23 -3.97 -24.76
CA GLY A 243 -10.12 -5.14 -24.82
C GLY A 243 -11.46 -4.82 -24.19
N ASP A 244 -12.40 -5.75 -24.19
CA ASP A 244 -13.76 -5.55 -23.67
C ASP A 244 -13.75 -5.18 -22.15
N LEU A 245 -12.83 -5.78 -21.41
CA LEU A 245 -12.68 -5.58 -19.96
C LEU A 245 -11.40 -4.82 -19.61
N ARG A 246 -10.64 -4.33 -20.60
CA ARG A 246 -9.29 -3.79 -20.38
C ARG A 246 -9.16 -2.37 -20.85
N ALA A 247 -8.46 -1.59 -20.05
CA ALA A 247 -8.01 -0.25 -20.40
C ALA A 247 -6.51 -0.11 -20.11
N SER A 248 -5.84 0.77 -20.85
CA SER A 248 -4.41 1.04 -20.70
C SER A 248 -4.11 2.51 -20.88
N TYR A 249 -3.01 2.96 -20.28
CA TYR A 249 -2.42 4.27 -20.51
C TYR A 249 -0.91 4.23 -20.31
N THR A 250 -0.22 5.21 -20.89
CA THR A 250 1.23 5.38 -20.73
C THR A 250 1.52 6.76 -20.16
N SER A 251 2.48 6.84 -19.25
CA SER A 251 2.93 8.09 -18.60
C SER A 251 4.46 8.16 -18.64
N GLU A 252 5.01 9.37 -18.74
CA GLU A 252 6.46 9.57 -18.82
C GLU A 252 7.18 9.28 -17.48
N THR A 253 6.45 9.38 -16.35
CA THR A 253 6.98 9.18 -15.01
C THR A 253 6.01 8.37 -14.15
N MET A 254 6.50 7.71 -13.11
CA MET A 254 5.64 7.05 -12.11
C MET A 254 4.80 8.06 -11.32
N TYR A 255 5.31 9.29 -11.14
CA TYR A 255 4.52 10.39 -10.57
C TYR A 255 3.23 10.64 -11.36
N GLU A 256 3.32 10.72 -12.68
CA GLU A 256 2.16 10.88 -13.57
C GLU A 256 1.32 9.60 -13.61
N ALA A 257 1.96 8.44 -13.69
CA ALA A 257 1.30 7.15 -13.75
C ALA A 257 0.38 6.92 -12.54
N ILE A 258 0.85 7.15 -11.31
CA ILE A 258 0.04 6.94 -10.10
C ILE A 258 -1.09 7.96 -9.97
N ARG A 259 -0.90 9.19 -10.43
CA ARG A 259 -1.97 10.19 -10.45
C ARG A 259 -3.05 9.86 -11.45
N THR A 260 -2.67 9.39 -12.64
CA THR A 260 -3.60 8.88 -13.65
C THR A 260 -4.33 7.64 -13.11
N PHE A 261 -3.61 6.71 -12.45
CA PHE A 261 -4.21 5.55 -11.80
C PHE A 261 -5.30 5.95 -10.79
N LYS A 262 -5.02 6.95 -9.95
CA LYS A 262 -6.02 7.50 -9.02
C LYS A 262 -7.25 8.07 -9.73
N ALA A 263 -7.06 8.80 -10.82
CA ALA A 263 -8.18 9.34 -11.60
C ALA A 263 -9.02 8.19 -12.19
N VAL A 264 -8.37 7.20 -12.79
CA VAL A 264 -9.00 6.00 -13.35
C VAL A 264 -9.79 5.25 -12.28
N THR A 265 -9.18 4.92 -11.14
CA THR A 265 -9.86 4.20 -10.07
C THR A 265 -11.00 5.01 -9.44
N THR A 266 -10.88 6.33 -9.35
CA THR A 266 -11.96 7.20 -8.88
C THR A 266 -13.15 7.20 -9.85
N VAL A 267 -12.90 7.26 -11.17
CA VAL A 267 -13.95 7.19 -12.20
C VAL A 267 -14.62 5.81 -12.16
N ALA A 268 -13.83 4.73 -12.13
CA ALA A 268 -14.36 3.37 -12.06
C ALA A 268 -15.23 3.16 -10.81
N GLN A 269 -14.78 3.60 -9.65
CA GLN A 269 -15.53 3.50 -8.39
C GLN A 269 -16.89 4.19 -8.46
N ASN A 270 -16.96 5.34 -9.13
CA ASN A 270 -18.23 6.07 -9.31
C ASN A 270 -19.12 5.49 -10.43
N ALA A 271 -18.60 4.59 -11.24
CA ALA A 271 -19.35 3.87 -12.27
C ALA A 271 -19.91 2.52 -11.78
N VAL A 272 -19.54 2.08 -10.58
CA VAL A 272 -20.14 0.89 -9.93
C VAL A 272 -21.52 1.24 -9.43
N GLU A 273 -22.50 0.41 -9.81
CA GLU A 273 -23.88 0.50 -9.32
C GLU A 273 -24.12 -0.58 -8.25
N GLU A 274 -24.40 -0.18 -7.01
CA GLU A 274 -24.55 -1.10 -5.87
C GLU A 274 -25.60 -2.20 -6.10
N THR A 275 -26.62 -1.93 -6.92
CA THR A 275 -27.71 -2.87 -7.20
C THR A 275 -27.35 -3.90 -8.29
N TYR A 276 -26.47 -3.56 -9.22
CA TYR A 276 -26.15 -4.41 -10.39
C TYR A 276 -24.65 -4.61 -10.62
N GLY A 277 -23.85 -4.00 -9.82
CA GLY A 277 -22.42 -3.94 -10.04
C GLY A 277 -21.50 -4.69 -9.33
#